data_799804b0ba0eb55c9ec9a056a973b8bd
#
_entry.id   799804b0ba0eb55c9ec9a056a973b8bd
#
_cell.length_a   1.000
_cell.length_b   1.000
_cell.length_c   1.000
_cell.angle_alpha   90.00
_cell.angle_beta   90.00
_cell.angle_gamma   90.00
#
_symmetry.space_group_name_H-M   'P 1'
#
loop_
_entity.id
_entity.type
_entity.pdbx_description
1 polymer ?
#
loop_
_entity_poly.entity_id
_entity_poly.type
_entity_poly.pdbx_seq_one_letter_code
_entity_poly.pdbx_strand_id
1 'polypeptide(L)'
;AGLMAFYFFVTYAVLVVTFYASFLIDDYKIDSSFSGVLISLFFLAIMLPGLFIANIIRSLKRNVNLVALVLVCVGLLCVGVFHGKAMLAFGALCTGLGYGIMQPVIYDKAATIAPPRSATLALSFVMSVNYLAVMVCPFIVDLFRHVFGTHSDRFPFFFNAVLVLAVAVVTLLRRDSFTLGLDGSYYRN
;
A
#
# COMPACT_ATOMS: atom_id res chain seq x y z
N ALA A 1 -7.43 -13.63 10.83
CA ALA A 1 -8.10 -12.32 10.88
C ALA A 1 -7.10 -11.17 10.77
N GLY A 2 -6.08 -11.05 11.61
CA GLY A 2 -5.15 -9.89 11.63
C GLY A 2 -4.42 -9.65 10.30
N LEU A 3 -3.90 -10.69 9.63
CA LEU A 3 -3.25 -10.57 8.34
C LEU A 3 -4.19 -10.01 7.26
N MET A 4 -5.46 -10.42 7.27
CA MET A 4 -6.46 -9.94 6.31
C MET A 4 -6.82 -8.47 6.57
N ALA A 5 -6.97 -8.08 7.85
CA ALA A 5 -7.21 -6.69 8.21
C ALA A 5 -6.02 -5.79 7.80
N PHE A 6 -4.80 -6.25 8.02
CA PHE A 6 -3.59 -5.55 7.59
C PHE A 6 -3.53 -5.40 6.06
N TYR A 7 -3.82 -6.47 5.33
CA TYR A 7 -3.83 -6.44 3.87
C TYR A 7 -4.92 -5.52 3.30
N PHE A 8 -6.14 -5.62 3.85
CA PHE A 8 -7.24 -4.72 3.50
C PHE A 8 -6.83 -3.26 3.69
N PHE A 9 -6.27 -2.93 4.85
CA PHE A 9 -5.83 -1.58 5.18
C PHE A 9 -4.76 -1.07 4.20
N VAL A 10 -3.72 -1.88 3.94
CA VAL A 10 -2.62 -1.48 3.04
C VAL A 10 -3.13 -1.27 1.62
N THR A 11 -3.96 -2.19 1.12
CA THR A 11 -4.56 -2.06 -0.22
C THR A 11 -5.42 -0.80 -0.31
N TYR A 12 -6.30 -0.59 0.66
CA TYR A 12 -7.14 0.60 0.74
C TYR A 12 -6.30 1.90 0.68
N ALA A 13 -5.28 2.01 1.55
CA ALA A 13 -4.46 3.22 1.66
C ALA A 13 -3.71 3.55 0.38
N VAL A 14 -3.22 2.53 -0.33
CA VAL A 14 -2.44 2.68 -1.56
C VAL A 14 -3.31 3.04 -2.76
N LEU A 15 -4.54 2.51 -2.82
CA LEU A 15 -5.47 2.76 -3.92
C LEU A 15 -5.98 4.19 -4.01
N VAL A 16 -5.80 4.98 -2.95
CA VAL A 16 -6.08 6.42 -3.00
C VAL A 16 -5.33 7.11 -4.15
N VAL A 17 -4.11 6.66 -4.47
CA VAL A 17 -3.36 7.18 -5.63
C VAL A 17 -4.12 6.90 -6.94
N THR A 18 -4.70 5.73 -7.10
CA THR A 18 -5.40 5.35 -8.33
C THR A 18 -6.72 6.11 -8.50
N PHE A 19 -7.49 6.28 -7.42
CA PHE A 19 -8.82 6.87 -7.50
C PHE A 19 -8.84 8.40 -7.42
N TYR A 20 -7.88 9.00 -6.71
CA TYR A 20 -7.92 10.43 -6.40
C TYR A 20 -6.80 11.26 -7.05
N ALA A 21 -5.79 10.63 -7.68
CA ALA A 21 -4.71 11.38 -8.32
C ALA A 21 -5.18 12.23 -9.50
N SER A 22 -6.20 11.81 -10.24
CA SER A 22 -6.77 12.58 -11.35
C SER A 22 -7.39 13.90 -10.87
N PHE A 23 -8.13 13.88 -9.76
CA PHE A 23 -8.72 15.10 -9.18
C PHE A 23 -7.63 16.08 -8.74
N LEU A 24 -6.54 15.55 -8.15
CA LEU A 24 -5.41 16.37 -7.73
C LEU A 24 -4.66 16.98 -8.92
N ILE A 25 -4.53 16.24 -10.02
CA ILE A 25 -3.92 16.74 -11.27
C ILE A 25 -4.74 17.86 -11.87
N ASP A 26 -6.06 17.76 -11.84
CA ASP A 26 -6.97 18.81 -12.31
C ASP A 26 -6.90 20.06 -11.41
N ASP A 27 -6.85 19.88 -10.06
CA ASP A 27 -6.66 21.00 -9.10
C ASP A 27 -5.34 21.74 -9.34
N TYR A 28 -4.28 21.00 -9.71
CA TYR A 28 -2.96 21.59 -10.01
C TYR A 28 -2.84 22.16 -11.43
N LYS A 29 -3.90 22.10 -12.24
CA LYS A 29 -3.90 22.56 -13.64
C LYS A 29 -2.81 21.88 -14.49
N ILE A 30 -2.52 20.63 -14.18
CA ILE A 30 -1.63 19.78 -14.96
C ILE A 30 -2.49 19.11 -16.05
N ASP A 31 -1.88 18.84 -17.22
CA ASP A 31 -2.54 18.13 -18.31
C ASP A 31 -3.12 16.79 -17.78
N SER A 32 -4.42 16.57 -17.99
CA SER A 32 -5.14 15.38 -17.51
C SER A 32 -4.60 14.07 -18.09
N SER A 33 -3.92 14.11 -19.26
CA SER A 33 -3.20 12.95 -19.81
C SER A 33 -2.10 12.43 -18.88
N PHE A 34 -1.57 13.30 -17.99
CA PHE A 34 -0.56 12.91 -17.00
C PHE A 34 -1.11 11.96 -15.93
N SER A 35 -2.42 11.92 -15.70
CA SER A 35 -3.03 10.95 -14.77
C SER A 35 -2.79 9.51 -15.23
N GLY A 36 -2.91 9.25 -16.54
CA GLY A 36 -2.60 7.94 -17.12
C GLY A 36 -1.13 7.55 -16.94
N VAL A 37 -0.21 8.49 -17.11
CA VAL A 37 1.23 8.27 -16.87
C VAL A 37 1.47 7.92 -15.40
N LEU A 38 0.86 8.67 -14.48
CA LEU A 38 1.02 8.49 -13.04
C LEU A 38 0.51 7.11 -12.60
N ILE A 39 -0.67 6.71 -13.06
CA ILE A 39 -1.25 5.39 -12.79
C ILE A 39 -0.38 4.28 -13.39
N SER A 40 0.12 4.46 -14.61
CA SER A 40 1.02 3.49 -15.26
C SER A 40 2.32 3.31 -14.49
N LEU A 41 2.94 4.41 -14.01
CA LEU A 41 4.14 4.37 -13.18
C LEU A 41 3.87 3.67 -11.83
N PHE A 42 2.71 3.90 -11.24
CA PHE A 42 2.30 3.24 -10.00
C PHE A 42 2.19 1.72 -10.17
N PHE A 43 1.50 1.23 -11.22
CA PHE A 43 1.40 -0.20 -11.47
C PHE A 43 2.73 -0.85 -11.89
N LEU A 44 3.56 -0.15 -12.66
CA LEU A 44 4.91 -0.59 -12.98
C LEU A 44 5.74 -0.77 -11.70
N ALA A 45 5.65 0.20 -10.78
CA ALA A 45 6.34 0.15 -9.50
C ALA A 45 5.86 -1.00 -8.60
N ILE A 46 4.59 -1.39 -8.67
CA ILE A 46 4.07 -2.57 -7.96
C ILE A 46 4.71 -3.86 -8.49
N MET A 47 4.90 -3.96 -9.80
CA MET A 47 5.43 -5.17 -10.44
C MET A 47 6.93 -5.38 -10.15
N LEU A 48 7.73 -4.31 -10.10
CA LEU A 48 9.18 -4.38 -10.00
C LEU A 48 9.70 -5.16 -8.78
N PRO A 49 9.22 -4.93 -7.53
CA PRO A 49 9.70 -5.67 -6.36
C PRO A 49 9.45 -7.17 -6.46
N GLY A 50 8.39 -7.60 -7.15
CA GLY A 50 8.08 -9.01 -7.34
C GLY A 50 9.20 -9.81 -8.01
N LEU A 51 9.96 -9.17 -8.92
CA LEU A 51 11.09 -9.78 -9.61
C LEU A 51 12.29 -10.04 -8.68
N PHE A 52 12.42 -9.27 -7.61
CA PHE A 52 13.58 -9.29 -6.69
C PHE A 52 13.20 -9.57 -5.24
N ILE A 53 11.98 -10.06 -5.00
CA ILE A 53 11.41 -10.17 -3.66
C ILE A 53 12.28 -11.01 -2.71
N ALA A 54 12.88 -12.09 -3.18
CA ALA A 54 13.77 -12.93 -2.37
C ALA A 54 15.01 -12.15 -1.88
N ASN A 55 15.60 -11.31 -2.74
CA ASN A 55 16.75 -10.48 -2.38
C ASN A 55 16.34 -9.36 -1.41
N ILE A 56 15.15 -8.76 -1.64
CA ILE A 56 14.59 -7.73 -0.77
C ILE A 56 14.35 -8.29 0.64
N ILE A 57 13.71 -9.46 0.75
CA ILE A 57 13.47 -10.12 2.03
C ILE A 57 14.78 -10.47 2.72
N ARG A 58 15.77 -11.01 1.99
CA ARG A 58 17.09 -11.36 2.54
C ARG A 58 17.83 -10.13 3.07
N SER A 59 17.73 -8.99 2.40
CA SER A 59 18.39 -7.73 2.79
C SER A 59 17.68 -7.06 3.97
N LEU A 60 16.37 -6.89 3.89
CA LEU A 60 15.58 -6.15 4.87
C LEU A 60 15.14 -6.99 6.07
N LYS A 61 15.09 -8.32 5.91
CA LYS A 61 14.72 -9.28 6.96
C LYS A 61 13.40 -8.86 7.63
N ARG A 62 13.37 -8.78 8.95
CA ARG A 62 12.17 -8.40 9.72
C ARG A 62 11.67 -6.97 9.51
N ASN A 63 12.45 -6.11 8.85
CA ASN A 63 12.07 -4.72 8.59
C ASN A 63 11.35 -4.54 7.24
N VAL A 64 11.09 -5.61 6.47
CA VAL A 64 10.48 -5.54 5.14
C VAL A 64 9.17 -4.74 5.14
N ASN A 65 8.24 -5.08 6.03
CA ASN A 65 6.94 -4.40 6.10
C ASN A 65 7.09 -2.94 6.58
N LEU A 66 8.04 -2.67 7.49
CA LEU A 66 8.31 -1.31 7.96
C LEU A 66 8.82 -0.43 6.83
N VAL A 67 9.83 -0.89 6.08
CA VAL A 67 10.38 -0.16 4.93
C VAL A 67 9.31 0.07 3.87
N ALA A 68 8.51 -0.95 3.58
CA ALA A 68 7.42 -0.84 2.63
C ALA A 68 6.35 0.19 3.05
N LEU A 69 5.95 0.20 4.33
CA LEU A 69 5.00 1.20 4.87
C LEU A 69 5.59 2.61 4.86
N VAL A 70 6.89 2.77 5.16
CA VAL A 70 7.57 4.06 5.06
C VAL A 70 7.58 4.55 3.61
N LEU A 71 7.85 3.68 2.63
CA LEU A 71 7.78 4.05 1.21
C LEU A 71 6.37 4.51 0.82
N VAL A 72 5.33 3.79 1.26
CA VAL A 72 3.93 4.20 1.00
C VAL A 72 3.64 5.55 1.65
N CYS A 73 4.04 5.76 2.90
CA CYS A 73 3.82 7.02 3.61
C CYS A 73 4.50 8.19 2.89
N VAL A 74 5.78 8.05 2.55
CA VAL A 74 6.54 9.07 1.79
C VAL A 74 5.89 9.32 0.43
N GLY A 75 5.46 8.27 -0.27
CA GLY A 75 4.79 8.39 -1.55
C GLY A 75 3.48 9.18 -1.46
N LEU A 76 2.61 8.86 -0.50
CA LEU A 76 1.36 9.58 -0.28
C LEU A 76 1.60 11.05 0.10
N LEU A 77 2.59 11.32 0.96
CA LEU A 77 2.97 12.70 1.32
C LEU A 77 3.51 13.47 0.11
N CYS A 78 4.34 12.85 -0.72
CA CYS A 78 4.85 13.50 -1.93
C CYS A 78 3.72 13.88 -2.88
N VAL A 79 2.73 12.99 -3.10
CA VAL A 79 1.57 13.28 -3.93
C VAL A 79 0.69 14.38 -3.33
N GLY A 80 0.48 14.37 -2.02
CA GLY A 80 -0.39 15.35 -1.34
C GLY A 80 0.24 16.75 -1.19
N VAL A 81 1.56 16.86 -1.05
CA VAL A 81 2.27 18.12 -0.75
C VAL A 81 2.72 18.84 -2.02
N PHE A 82 3.32 18.12 -2.96
CA PHE A 82 4.01 18.73 -4.10
C PHE A 82 3.11 18.82 -5.32
N HIS A 83 3.26 19.92 -6.08
CA HIS A 83 2.45 20.23 -7.28
C HIS A 83 3.20 19.90 -8.59
N GLY A 84 4.47 19.54 -8.52
CA GLY A 84 5.29 19.27 -9.71
C GLY A 84 5.12 17.87 -10.27
N LYS A 85 5.01 17.72 -11.59
CA LYS A 85 4.89 16.42 -12.29
C LYS A 85 5.93 15.39 -11.82
N ALA A 86 7.19 15.81 -11.65
CA ALA A 86 8.28 14.92 -11.22
C ALA A 86 8.05 14.38 -9.80
N MET A 87 7.57 15.21 -8.87
CA MET A 87 7.31 14.81 -7.49
C MET A 87 6.06 13.94 -7.37
N LEU A 88 5.03 14.21 -8.18
CA LEU A 88 3.85 13.35 -8.28
C LEU A 88 4.23 11.95 -8.79
N ALA A 89 5.05 11.90 -9.87
CA ALA A 89 5.56 10.64 -10.40
C ALA A 89 6.43 9.88 -9.37
N PHE A 90 7.32 10.59 -8.67
CA PHE A 90 8.13 10.01 -7.60
C PHE A 90 7.26 9.46 -6.46
N GLY A 91 6.23 10.19 -6.05
CA GLY A 91 5.28 9.74 -5.03
C GLY A 91 4.52 8.50 -5.44
N ALA A 92 4.05 8.43 -6.69
CA ALA A 92 3.38 7.24 -7.24
C ALA A 92 4.34 6.03 -7.29
N LEU A 93 5.59 6.22 -7.71
CA LEU A 93 6.62 5.18 -7.70
C LEU A 93 6.89 4.66 -6.28
N CYS A 94 7.10 5.54 -5.30
CA CYS A 94 7.33 5.16 -3.91
C CYS A 94 6.16 4.36 -3.33
N THR A 95 4.92 4.82 -3.57
CA THR A 95 3.71 4.14 -3.11
C THR A 95 3.58 2.76 -3.75
N GLY A 96 3.79 2.67 -5.07
CA GLY A 96 3.76 1.42 -5.82
C GLY A 96 4.83 0.42 -5.38
N LEU A 97 6.08 0.87 -5.19
CA LEU A 97 7.17 0.04 -4.69
C LEU A 97 6.87 -0.51 -3.30
N GLY A 98 6.37 0.33 -2.38
CA GLY A 98 5.99 -0.11 -1.04
C GLY A 98 4.92 -1.19 -1.07
N TYR A 99 3.86 -1.01 -1.86
CA TYR A 99 2.82 -2.02 -2.02
C TYR A 99 3.33 -3.30 -2.69
N GLY A 100 4.14 -3.17 -3.75
CA GLY A 100 4.73 -4.28 -4.48
C GLY A 100 5.68 -5.15 -3.64
N ILE A 101 6.26 -4.60 -2.57
CA ILE A 101 7.02 -5.38 -1.58
C ILE A 101 6.06 -6.13 -0.64
N MET A 102 5.00 -5.48 -0.15
CA MET A 102 4.11 -6.08 0.85
C MET A 102 3.22 -7.18 0.29
N GLN A 103 2.73 -7.02 -0.93
CA GLN A 103 1.78 -7.94 -1.54
C GLN A 103 2.29 -9.39 -1.61
N PRO A 104 3.46 -9.69 -2.19
CA PRO A 104 3.96 -11.07 -2.22
C PRO A 104 4.30 -11.62 -0.83
N VAL A 105 4.76 -10.79 0.10
CA VAL A 105 5.01 -11.19 1.49
C VAL A 105 3.72 -11.63 2.18
N ILE A 106 2.61 -10.92 1.94
CA ILE A 106 1.31 -11.26 2.51
C ILE A 106 0.77 -12.56 1.91
N TYR A 107 0.93 -12.77 0.61
CA TYR A 107 0.52 -13.99 -0.07
C TYR A 107 1.29 -15.21 0.45
N ASP A 108 2.59 -15.08 0.62
CA ASP A 108 3.45 -16.14 1.14
C ASP A 108 3.09 -16.48 2.59
N LYS A 109 2.88 -15.48 3.45
CA LYS A 109 2.38 -15.70 4.81
C LYS A 109 1.02 -16.43 4.83
N ALA A 110 0.11 -16.03 3.95
CA ALA A 110 -1.21 -16.67 3.88
C ALA A 110 -1.11 -18.13 3.45
N ALA A 111 -0.25 -18.43 2.49
CA ALA A 111 0.02 -19.80 2.04
C ALA A 111 0.70 -20.65 3.14
N THR A 112 1.60 -20.04 3.92
CA THR A 112 2.33 -20.74 5.02
C THR A 112 1.42 -21.09 6.19
N ILE A 113 0.42 -20.23 6.53
CA ILE A 113 -0.53 -20.51 7.62
C ILE A 113 -1.53 -21.59 7.23
N ALA A 114 -1.86 -21.70 5.96
CA ALA A 114 -2.88 -22.63 5.48
C ALA A 114 -2.34 -24.07 5.44
N PRO A 115 -3.17 -25.06 5.81
CA PRO A 115 -2.82 -26.46 5.53
C PRO A 115 -2.55 -26.66 4.03
N PRO A 116 -1.60 -27.54 3.63
CA PRO A 116 -1.23 -27.70 2.21
C PRO A 116 -2.42 -27.96 1.27
N ARG A 117 -3.45 -28.65 1.77
CA ARG A 117 -4.70 -28.92 1.03
C ARG A 117 -5.59 -27.70 0.83
N SER A 118 -5.39 -26.63 1.61
CA SER A 118 -6.22 -25.42 1.62
C SER A 118 -5.46 -24.15 1.20
N ALA A 119 -4.22 -24.27 0.74
CA ALA A 119 -3.39 -23.13 0.35
C ALA A 119 -4.03 -22.29 -0.77
N THR A 120 -4.58 -22.96 -1.78
CA THR A 120 -5.31 -22.28 -2.87
C THR A 120 -6.53 -21.50 -2.36
N LEU A 121 -7.30 -22.10 -1.45
CA LEU A 121 -8.46 -21.44 -0.84
C LEU A 121 -8.02 -20.22 -0.01
N ALA A 122 -6.93 -20.31 0.73
CA ALA A 122 -6.39 -19.20 1.50
C ALA A 122 -5.97 -18.04 0.59
N LEU A 123 -5.28 -18.33 -0.52
CA LEU A 123 -4.90 -17.33 -1.50
C LEU A 123 -6.12 -16.68 -2.17
N SER A 124 -7.14 -17.48 -2.54
CA SER A 124 -8.38 -16.95 -3.10
C SER A 124 -9.08 -16.01 -2.11
N PHE A 125 -9.07 -16.34 -0.83
CA PHE A 125 -9.63 -15.48 0.22
C PHE A 125 -8.84 -14.17 0.37
N VAL A 126 -7.52 -14.22 0.33
CA VAL A 126 -6.66 -13.02 0.34
C VAL A 126 -6.97 -12.12 -0.85
N MET A 127 -7.10 -12.70 -2.05
CA MET A 127 -7.46 -11.94 -3.25
C MET A 127 -8.87 -11.31 -3.13
N SER A 128 -9.83 -12.02 -2.56
CA SER A 128 -11.17 -11.48 -2.30
C SER A 128 -11.13 -10.26 -1.37
N VAL A 129 -10.30 -10.30 -0.32
CA VAL A 129 -10.08 -9.16 0.58
C VAL A 129 -9.45 -7.99 -0.15
N ASN A 130 -8.52 -8.24 -1.09
CA ASN A 130 -7.94 -7.21 -1.93
C ASN A 130 -9.00 -6.50 -2.79
N TYR A 131 -9.83 -7.27 -3.51
CA TYR A 131 -10.90 -6.69 -4.33
C TYR A 131 -11.96 -5.98 -3.50
N LEU A 132 -12.25 -6.48 -2.30
CA LEU A 132 -13.14 -5.78 -1.36
C LEU A 132 -12.55 -4.41 -0.98
N ALA A 133 -11.25 -4.32 -0.69
CA ALA A 133 -10.59 -3.05 -0.40
C ALA A 133 -10.65 -2.08 -1.59
N VAL A 134 -10.47 -2.59 -2.82
CA VAL A 134 -10.63 -1.81 -4.06
C VAL A 134 -12.03 -1.22 -4.15
N MET A 135 -13.06 -2.06 -3.97
CA MET A 135 -14.46 -1.66 -4.10
C MET A 135 -14.87 -0.62 -3.04
N VAL A 136 -14.41 -0.81 -1.81
CA VAL A 136 -14.85 0.01 -0.66
C VAL A 136 -14.01 1.29 -0.51
N CYS A 137 -12.83 1.38 -1.13
CA CYS A 137 -11.92 2.52 -1.00
C CYS A 137 -12.60 3.89 -1.22
N PRO A 138 -13.34 4.16 -2.31
CA PRO A 138 -13.99 5.45 -2.52
C PRO A 138 -15.01 5.78 -1.41
N PHE A 139 -15.80 4.79 -0.98
CA PHE A 139 -16.81 4.98 0.06
C PHE A 139 -16.18 5.34 1.42
N ILE A 140 -15.06 4.70 1.78
CA ILE A 140 -14.34 4.99 3.01
C ILE A 140 -13.78 6.43 2.96
N VAL A 141 -13.17 6.82 1.86
CA VAL A 141 -12.61 8.17 1.69
C VAL A 141 -13.71 9.22 1.76
N ASP A 142 -14.83 9.01 1.06
CA ASP A 142 -15.94 9.95 1.06
C ASP A 142 -16.60 10.06 2.44
N LEU A 143 -16.73 8.94 3.16
CA LEU A 143 -17.20 8.94 4.55
C LEU A 143 -16.31 9.83 5.43
N PHE A 144 -14.98 9.69 5.34
CA PHE A 144 -14.07 10.51 6.12
C PHE A 144 -14.09 11.98 5.68
N ARG A 145 -14.17 12.27 4.37
CA ARG A 145 -14.37 13.63 3.87
C ARG A 145 -15.62 14.29 4.48
N HIS A 146 -16.71 13.53 4.55
CA HIS A 146 -17.96 14.01 5.16
C HIS A 146 -17.81 14.23 6.67
N VAL A 147 -17.22 13.28 7.40
CA VAL A 147 -17.01 13.38 8.86
C VAL A 147 -16.13 14.57 9.24
N PHE A 148 -15.07 14.83 8.45
CA PHE A 148 -14.16 15.95 8.67
C PHE A 148 -14.63 17.26 8.03
N GLY A 149 -15.75 17.27 7.32
CA GLY A 149 -16.30 18.45 6.66
C GLY A 149 -15.37 19.06 5.62
N THR A 150 -14.55 18.26 4.92
CA THR A 150 -13.55 18.73 3.98
C THR A 150 -13.84 18.31 2.54
N HIS A 151 -13.65 19.22 1.61
CA HIS A 151 -13.77 18.96 0.16
C HIS A 151 -12.42 18.99 -0.56
N SER A 152 -11.32 19.11 0.18
CA SER A 152 -9.97 19.16 -0.41
C SER A 152 -9.59 17.85 -1.08
N ASP A 153 -9.10 17.91 -2.32
CA ASP A 153 -8.63 16.75 -3.06
C ASP A 153 -7.30 16.21 -2.53
N ARG A 154 -6.61 16.96 -1.67
CA ARG A 154 -5.40 16.52 -0.96
C ARG A 154 -5.72 15.72 0.29
N PHE A 155 -6.90 15.90 0.88
CA PHE A 155 -7.28 15.25 2.14
C PHE A 155 -7.09 13.72 2.12
N PRO A 156 -7.52 12.98 1.08
CA PRO A 156 -7.32 11.53 1.03
C PRO A 156 -5.86 11.11 1.18
N PHE A 157 -4.92 11.85 0.60
CA PHE A 157 -3.49 11.54 0.66
C PHE A 157 -2.91 11.80 2.04
N PHE A 158 -3.19 12.95 2.65
CA PHE A 158 -2.72 13.27 4.00
C PHE A 158 -3.32 12.35 5.05
N PHE A 159 -4.63 12.14 4.99
CA PHE A 159 -5.33 11.27 5.93
C PHE A 159 -4.75 9.85 5.92
N ASN A 160 -4.59 9.27 4.72
CA ASN A 160 -4.03 7.94 4.58
C ASN A 160 -2.53 7.89 4.91
N ALA A 161 -1.76 8.94 4.65
CA ALA A 161 -0.35 9.02 5.08
C ALA A 161 -0.25 8.96 6.62
N VAL A 162 -1.12 9.66 7.35
CA VAL A 162 -1.16 9.60 8.83
C VAL A 162 -1.55 8.19 9.30
N LEU A 163 -2.55 7.56 8.69
CA LEU A 163 -2.94 6.19 9.04
C LEU A 163 -1.81 5.19 8.77
N VAL A 164 -1.16 5.28 7.61
CA VAL A 164 -0.01 4.43 7.26
C VAL A 164 1.15 4.65 8.21
N LEU A 165 1.43 5.90 8.60
CA LEU A 165 2.45 6.22 9.59
C LEU A 165 2.13 5.59 10.95
N ALA A 166 0.89 5.68 11.41
CA ALA A 166 0.46 5.04 12.66
C ALA A 166 0.67 3.52 12.61
N VAL A 167 0.30 2.87 11.50
CA VAL A 167 0.54 1.42 11.30
C VAL A 167 2.03 1.11 11.21
N ALA A 168 2.85 1.98 10.60
CA ALA A 168 4.31 1.82 10.54
C ALA A 168 4.93 1.87 11.95
N VAL A 169 4.47 2.78 12.81
CA VAL A 169 4.91 2.85 14.22
C VAL A 169 4.51 1.59 14.98
N VAL A 170 3.28 1.10 14.81
CA VAL A 170 2.85 -0.16 15.43
C VAL A 170 3.68 -1.35 14.91
N THR A 171 3.99 -1.36 13.62
CA THR A 171 4.85 -2.37 12.99
C THR A 171 6.27 -2.32 13.56
N LEU A 172 6.82 -1.13 13.80
CA LEU A 172 8.13 -0.95 14.42
C LEU A 172 8.16 -1.53 15.84
N LEU A 173 7.09 -1.29 16.63
CA LEU A 173 6.97 -1.79 17.99
C LEU A 173 6.71 -3.31 18.06
N ARG A 174 6.03 -3.86 17.04
CA ARG A 174 5.63 -5.26 16.95
C ARG A 174 6.26 -5.99 15.76
N ARG A 175 7.48 -5.65 15.40
CA ARG A 175 8.19 -6.20 14.24
C ARG A 175 8.45 -7.71 14.29
N ASP A 176 8.41 -8.31 15.47
CA ASP A 176 8.52 -9.76 15.68
C ASP A 176 7.16 -10.47 15.57
N SER A 177 6.07 -9.72 15.33
CA SER A 177 4.74 -10.29 15.12
C SER A 177 4.65 -10.93 13.74
N PHE A 178 4.02 -12.10 13.66
CA PHE A 178 3.76 -12.78 12.39
C PHE A 178 2.94 -11.91 11.40
N THR A 179 1.99 -11.12 11.90
CA THR A 179 1.13 -10.27 11.06
C THR A 179 1.88 -9.06 10.50
N LEU A 180 2.57 -8.33 11.36
CA LEU A 180 3.15 -7.01 11.04
C LEU A 180 4.62 -7.09 10.62
N GLY A 181 5.38 -8.06 11.17
CA GLY A 181 6.78 -8.26 10.85
C GLY A 181 7.05 -9.58 10.13
N LEU A 182 8.30 -10.00 10.11
CA LEU A 182 8.71 -11.33 9.72
C LEU A 182 9.36 -12.00 10.95
N ASP A 183 8.72 -13.07 11.42
CA ASP A 183 9.25 -13.87 12.53
C ASP A 183 10.58 -14.52 12.16
N GLY A 184 11.46 -14.75 13.15
CA GLY A 184 12.75 -15.41 12.95
C GLY A 184 12.67 -16.84 12.40
N SER A 185 11.53 -17.49 12.52
CA SER A 185 11.27 -18.81 11.92
C SER A 185 11.19 -18.74 10.38
N TYR A 186 10.78 -17.60 9.83
CA TYR A 186 10.67 -17.36 8.39
C TYR A 186 12.03 -17.44 7.65
N TYR A 187 13.15 -17.24 8.36
CA TYR A 187 14.49 -17.23 7.78
C TYR A 187 15.23 -18.56 7.93
N ARG A 188 14.62 -19.58 8.56
CA ARG A 188 15.27 -20.85 8.84
C ARG A 188 15.10 -21.92 7.76
N ASN A 189 14.33 -21.61 6.72
CA ASN A 189 14.10 -22.51 5.57
C ASN A 189 14.81 -22.04 4.32
#